data_7fe22f03fe1f151ddba479cbe7aab30d
#
_entry.id   7fe22f03fe1f151ddba479cbe7aab30d
#
_cell.length_a   1.000
_cell.length_b   1.000
_cell.length_c   1.000
_cell.angle_alpha   90.00
_cell.angle_beta   90.00
_cell.angle_gamma   90.00
#
_symmetry.space_group_name_H-M   'P 1'
#
loop_
_entity.id
_entity.type
_entity.pdbx_description
1 polymer ?
#
loop_
_entity_poly.entity_id
_entity_poly.type
_entity_poly.pdbx_seq_one_letter_code
_entity_poly.pdbx_strand_id
1 'polypeptide(L)'
;MNKYFSTVVLLALMTLLACSSQQANEQTSKRDLIERVLDQSKAPDIIPSAFFHHFPDKFGPKAVEEHIAFFHETGNDILKVQYETLPPTWEIRTAEDFAKVEELTEDYFEPQLQVIEELARQLKDSALIIPTVYSPLLILHQAAGKEVDEVIKKYPAAAELAFEKLAKSIATYIRAARKRGADGFYVSSHGGNVEFFGQESEVWTKYLRKWDKYISEVADSVAPLNILHICGGHYENLDAWADYPGAIINLPEFDVEKLHHAQAVFKRPILGGLDHRGVLINGTLEEVYAQVDKVLSEGPQNLILGANCTVPDSTDSKRLRAVVEYAHNWRKTHRE
;
A
#
# COMPACT_ATOMS: atom_id res chain seq x y z
N MET A 1 -31.79 -46.01 -47.01
CA MET A 1 -32.09 -45.29 -45.75
C MET A 1 -31.02 -45.63 -44.70
N ASN A 2 -29.83 -45.12 -44.70
CA ASN A 2 -28.87 -45.31 -43.58
C ASN A 2 -27.55 -44.53 -43.78
N LYS A 3 -27.55 -43.40 -44.51
CA LYS A 3 -26.34 -42.54 -44.62
C LYS A 3 -26.46 -41.19 -43.92
N TYR A 4 -27.64 -40.82 -43.45
CA TYR A 4 -27.84 -39.50 -42.77
C TYR A 4 -27.80 -39.55 -41.23
N PHE A 5 -27.82 -40.76 -40.63
CA PHE A 5 -27.82 -40.90 -39.17
C PHE A 5 -26.41 -40.80 -38.56
N SER A 6 -25.35 -41.13 -39.35
CA SER A 6 -23.96 -41.06 -38.86
C SER A 6 -23.39 -39.63 -38.82
N THR A 7 -23.87 -38.74 -39.69
CA THR A 7 -23.33 -37.37 -39.80
C THR A 7 -23.87 -36.43 -38.71
N VAL A 8 -25.08 -36.65 -38.24
CA VAL A 8 -25.71 -35.86 -37.20
C VAL A 8 -25.13 -36.16 -35.79
N VAL A 9 -24.75 -37.43 -35.56
CA VAL A 9 -24.14 -37.85 -34.28
C VAL A 9 -22.70 -37.35 -34.18
N LEU A 10 -21.97 -37.25 -35.28
CA LEU A 10 -20.58 -36.70 -35.27
C LEU A 10 -20.56 -35.17 -35.04
N LEU A 11 -21.53 -34.43 -35.60
CA LEU A 11 -21.64 -33.00 -35.35
C LEU A 11 -22.06 -32.67 -33.90
N ALA A 12 -22.92 -33.48 -33.30
CA ALA A 12 -23.34 -33.28 -31.91
C ALA A 12 -22.22 -33.60 -30.89
N LEU A 13 -21.32 -34.57 -31.21
CA LEU A 13 -20.15 -34.87 -30.41
C LEU A 13 -19.07 -33.77 -30.53
N MET A 14 -18.89 -33.18 -31.71
CA MET A 14 -17.92 -32.08 -31.89
C MET A 14 -18.39 -30.77 -31.19
N THR A 15 -19.68 -30.51 -31.12
CA THR A 15 -20.20 -29.34 -30.36
C THR A 15 -20.11 -29.54 -28.86
N LEU A 16 -20.25 -30.76 -28.35
CA LEU A 16 -20.07 -31.07 -26.92
C LEU A 16 -18.57 -31.03 -26.49
N LEU A 17 -17.65 -31.41 -27.38
CA LEU A 17 -16.22 -31.28 -27.14
C LEU A 17 -15.71 -29.83 -27.25
N ALA A 18 -16.34 -28.99 -28.07
CA ALA A 18 -16.00 -27.57 -28.17
C ALA A 18 -16.53 -26.76 -26.96
N CYS A 19 -17.65 -27.17 -26.33
CA CYS A 19 -18.12 -26.55 -25.08
C CYS A 19 -17.34 -26.99 -23.84
N SER A 20 -16.68 -28.15 -23.85
CA SER A 20 -15.85 -28.60 -22.71
C SER A 20 -14.42 -28.07 -22.72
N SER A 21 -13.96 -27.49 -23.83
CA SER A 21 -12.62 -26.90 -23.93
C SER A 21 -12.58 -25.38 -23.67
N GLN A 22 -13.71 -24.74 -23.36
CA GLN A 22 -13.81 -23.32 -23.00
C GLN A 22 -13.96 -23.05 -21.51
N GLN A 23 -13.71 -24.03 -20.64
CA GLN A 23 -13.21 -23.74 -19.30
C GLN A 23 -11.69 -23.52 -19.39
N ALA A 24 -11.29 -22.55 -20.21
CA ALA A 24 -9.99 -21.95 -20.09
C ALA A 24 -9.88 -21.43 -18.67
N ASN A 25 -8.85 -21.85 -17.99
CA ASN A 25 -8.33 -21.32 -16.74
C ASN A 25 -8.44 -19.79 -16.78
N GLU A 26 -9.55 -19.19 -16.35
CA GLU A 26 -9.62 -17.76 -16.09
C GLU A 26 -8.66 -17.54 -14.92
N GLN A 27 -7.43 -17.21 -15.27
CA GLN A 27 -6.43 -16.85 -14.30
C GLN A 27 -6.95 -15.60 -13.59
N THR A 28 -7.33 -15.76 -12.33
CA THR A 28 -7.83 -14.67 -11.48
C THR A 28 -6.87 -13.48 -11.60
N SER A 29 -7.37 -12.32 -12.01
CA SER A 29 -6.53 -11.13 -12.15
C SER A 29 -6.03 -10.67 -10.79
N LYS A 30 -4.91 -9.94 -10.75
CA LYS A 30 -4.39 -9.37 -9.50
C LYS A 30 -5.40 -8.42 -8.86
N ARG A 31 -6.15 -7.69 -9.65
CA ARG A 31 -7.27 -6.84 -9.19
C ARG A 31 -8.33 -7.69 -8.50
N ASP A 32 -8.80 -8.78 -9.13
CA ASP A 32 -9.81 -9.65 -8.55
C ASP A 32 -9.34 -10.28 -7.24
N LEU A 33 -8.04 -10.61 -7.11
CA LEU A 33 -7.48 -11.14 -5.87
C LEU A 33 -7.63 -10.13 -4.72
N ILE A 34 -7.33 -8.86 -4.96
CA ILE A 34 -7.44 -7.81 -3.95
C ILE A 34 -8.91 -7.51 -3.64
N GLU A 35 -9.78 -7.42 -4.65
CA GLU A 35 -11.21 -7.20 -4.47
C GLU A 35 -11.87 -8.34 -3.64
N ARG A 36 -11.45 -9.60 -3.83
CA ARG A 36 -11.91 -10.73 -3.01
C ARG A 36 -11.50 -10.62 -1.55
N VAL A 37 -10.33 -10.05 -1.26
CA VAL A 37 -9.91 -9.81 0.14
C VAL A 37 -10.78 -8.75 0.79
N LEU A 38 -11.24 -7.75 0.03
CA LEU A 38 -12.16 -6.72 0.51
C LEU A 38 -13.55 -7.29 0.83
N ASP A 39 -13.99 -8.34 0.12
CA ASP A 39 -15.17 -9.12 0.48
C ASP A 39 -14.86 -10.06 1.66
N GLN A 40 -15.02 -9.54 2.87
CA GLN A 40 -14.72 -10.27 4.11
C GLN A 40 -15.70 -11.42 4.42
N SER A 41 -16.66 -11.70 3.54
CA SER A 41 -17.62 -12.79 3.73
C SER A 41 -16.99 -14.17 3.50
N LYS A 42 -15.87 -14.24 2.78
CA LYS A 42 -15.15 -15.48 2.43
C LYS A 42 -13.65 -15.27 2.49
N ALA A 43 -12.94 -16.26 3.01
CA ALA A 43 -11.49 -16.29 2.89
C ALA A 43 -11.10 -16.46 1.40
N PRO A 44 -10.12 -15.72 0.89
CA PRO A 44 -9.68 -15.83 -0.50
C PRO A 44 -9.04 -17.20 -0.77
N ASP A 45 -9.29 -17.81 -1.92
CA ASP A 45 -8.68 -19.09 -2.33
C ASP A 45 -7.17 -18.98 -2.56
N ILE A 46 -6.72 -17.81 -2.98
CA ILE A 46 -5.31 -17.44 -3.18
C ILE A 46 -5.01 -16.31 -2.20
N ILE A 47 -3.94 -16.43 -1.42
CA ILE A 47 -3.50 -15.39 -0.51
C ILE A 47 -2.73 -14.34 -1.32
N PRO A 48 -3.28 -13.12 -1.52
CA PRO A 48 -2.54 -12.09 -2.23
C PRO A 48 -1.32 -11.62 -1.43
N SER A 49 -0.32 -11.10 -2.14
CA SER A 49 0.93 -10.67 -1.52
C SER A 49 1.43 -9.35 -2.09
N ALA A 50 1.98 -8.48 -1.23
CA ALA A 50 2.53 -7.20 -1.64
C ALA A 50 3.73 -6.81 -0.78
N PHE A 51 4.87 -6.61 -1.44
CA PHE A 51 6.10 -6.09 -0.86
C PHE A 51 6.50 -4.81 -1.56
N PHE A 52 7.06 -3.86 -0.83
CA PHE A 52 7.35 -2.51 -1.31
C PHE A 52 8.82 -2.18 -1.15
N HIS A 53 9.37 -1.45 -2.12
CA HIS A 53 10.78 -1.18 -2.29
C HIS A 53 11.00 0.26 -2.73
N HIS A 54 12.14 0.86 -2.41
CA HIS A 54 12.60 2.10 -3.02
C HIS A 54 13.53 1.80 -4.18
N PHE A 55 13.58 2.69 -5.17
CA PHE A 55 14.40 2.54 -6.36
C PHE A 55 15.45 3.65 -6.45
N PRO A 56 16.62 3.39 -7.08
CA PRO A 56 17.65 4.41 -7.28
C PRO A 56 17.17 5.57 -8.14
N ASP A 57 16.53 5.26 -9.28
CA ASP A 57 16.00 6.25 -10.19
C ASP A 57 14.61 6.74 -9.71
N LYS A 58 14.50 8.05 -9.51
CA LYS A 58 13.34 8.64 -8.86
C LYS A 58 12.24 9.03 -9.85
N PHE A 59 12.63 9.43 -11.06
CA PHE A 59 11.75 9.97 -12.08
C PHE A 59 12.14 9.48 -13.48
N GLY A 60 11.26 9.74 -14.44
CA GLY A 60 11.48 9.45 -15.84
C GLY A 60 11.41 7.96 -16.20
N PRO A 61 11.88 7.60 -17.43
CA PRO A 61 11.70 6.22 -17.97
C PRO A 61 12.33 5.14 -17.12
N LYS A 62 13.49 5.38 -16.49
CA LYS A 62 14.16 4.39 -15.64
C LYS A 62 13.38 4.06 -14.39
N ALA A 63 12.81 5.07 -13.71
CA ALA A 63 11.93 4.83 -12.57
C ALA A 63 10.74 3.93 -12.96
N VAL A 64 10.16 4.15 -14.14
CA VAL A 64 9.08 3.30 -14.68
C VAL A 64 9.57 1.88 -14.91
N GLU A 65 10.73 1.71 -15.57
CA GLU A 65 11.33 0.40 -15.84
C GLU A 65 11.62 -0.38 -14.55
N GLU A 66 12.17 0.27 -13.52
CA GLU A 66 12.47 -0.34 -12.23
C GLU A 66 11.21 -0.81 -11.50
N HIS A 67 10.15 0.00 -11.48
CA HIS A 67 8.87 -0.40 -10.90
C HIS A 67 8.25 -1.60 -11.63
N ILE A 68 8.28 -1.61 -12.95
CA ILE A 68 7.76 -2.71 -13.78
C ILE A 68 8.58 -3.98 -13.56
N ALA A 69 9.92 -3.87 -13.58
CA ALA A 69 10.82 -5.00 -13.35
C ALA A 69 10.56 -5.63 -11.97
N PHE A 70 10.54 -4.83 -10.91
CA PHE A 70 10.27 -5.31 -9.56
C PHE A 70 8.90 -5.99 -9.44
N PHE A 71 7.86 -5.39 -10.03
CA PHE A 71 6.51 -5.97 -10.03
C PHE A 71 6.48 -7.35 -10.69
N HIS A 72 7.12 -7.50 -11.84
CA HIS A 72 7.16 -8.78 -12.55
C HIS A 72 8.11 -9.78 -11.90
N GLU A 73 9.27 -9.33 -11.42
CA GLU A 73 10.26 -10.19 -10.76
C GLU A 73 9.74 -10.78 -9.46
N THR A 74 9.05 -9.99 -8.65
CA THR A 74 8.50 -10.44 -7.37
C THR A 74 7.17 -11.18 -7.51
N GLY A 75 6.39 -10.89 -8.55
CA GLY A 75 5.04 -11.40 -8.71
C GLY A 75 4.00 -10.73 -7.81
N ASN A 76 4.35 -9.62 -7.15
CA ASN A 76 3.44 -8.82 -6.30
C ASN A 76 2.07 -8.61 -6.92
N ASP A 77 1.02 -8.54 -6.08
CA ASP A 77 -0.35 -8.30 -6.52
C ASP A 77 -0.75 -6.82 -6.50
N ILE A 78 0.05 -5.99 -5.85
CA ILE A 78 -0.08 -4.53 -5.83
C ILE A 78 1.23 -3.91 -6.28
N LEU A 79 1.17 -2.94 -7.20
CA LEU A 79 2.30 -2.10 -7.55
C LEU A 79 2.20 -0.78 -6.77
N LYS A 80 3.01 -0.63 -5.74
CA LYS A 80 3.14 0.63 -5.01
C LYS A 80 4.14 1.52 -5.72
N VAL A 81 3.74 2.76 -6.05
CA VAL A 81 4.65 3.77 -6.59
C VAL A 81 5.18 4.61 -5.43
N GLN A 82 6.50 4.68 -5.32
CA GLN A 82 7.13 5.47 -4.27
C GLN A 82 6.92 6.96 -4.49
N TYR A 83 6.78 7.71 -3.39
CA TYR A 83 6.74 9.17 -3.45
C TYR A 83 8.18 9.69 -3.33
N GLU A 84 8.65 10.35 -4.38
CA GLU A 84 10.05 10.78 -4.47
C GLU A 84 10.20 12.29 -4.68
N THR A 85 9.09 13.02 -4.80
CA THR A 85 9.10 14.48 -4.95
C THR A 85 9.44 15.13 -3.61
N LEU A 86 10.67 15.62 -3.47
CA LEU A 86 11.10 16.34 -2.27
C LEU A 86 10.56 17.76 -2.27
N PRO A 87 10.01 18.27 -1.14
CA PRO A 87 9.56 19.64 -1.04
C PRO A 87 10.74 20.62 -1.09
N PRO A 88 10.49 21.94 -1.36
CA PRO A 88 11.50 22.97 -1.17
C PRO A 88 12.03 22.99 0.25
N THR A 89 13.28 23.37 0.44
CA THR A 89 13.86 23.50 1.79
C THR A 89 13.34 24.77 2.48
N TRP A 90 12.81 24.61 3.68
CA TRP A 90 12.40 25.72 4.54
C TRP A 90 13.21 25.72 5.83
N GLU A 91 13.85 26.86 6.13
CA GLU A 91 14.47 27.06 7.45
C GLU A 91 13.38 27.46 8.46
N ILE A 92 13.05 26.56 9.38
CA ILE A 92 12.03 26.77 10.40
C ILE A 92 12.69 26.73 11.79
N ARG A 93 12.82 27.89 12.42
CA ARG A 93 13.43 28.08 13.73
C ARG A 93 12.56 28.83 14.73
N THR A 94 11.57 29.56 14.23
CA THR A 94 10.63 30.38 15.02
C THR A 94 9.19 30.12 14.60
N ALA A 95 8.23 30.64 15.36
CA ALA A 95 6.81 30.55 15.05
C ALA A 95 6.46 31.19 13.68
N GLU A 96 7.11 32.31 13.36
CA GLU A 96 6.87 33.08 12.14
C GLU A 96 7.35 32.34 10.90
N ASP A 97 8.33 31.44 11.02
CA ASP A 97 8.89 30.71 9.90
C ASP A 97 7.89 29.73 9.28
N PHE A 98 6.93 29.21 10.05
CA PHE A 98 5.88 28.34 9.50
C PHE A 98 5.03 29.04 8.42
N ALA A 99 4.92 30.35 8.46
CA ALA A 99 4.22 31.12 7.40
C ALA A 99 4.92 31.06 6.04
N LYS A 100 6.24 30.77 6.02
CA LYS A 100 7.05 30.64 4.77
C LYS A 100 6.79 29.34 4.01
N VAL A 101 6.20 28.33 4.65
CA VAL A 101 5.76 27.13 3.97
C VAL A 101 4.71 27.51 2.93
N GLU A 102 4.89 27.07 1.69
CA GLU A 102 4.00 27.36 0.57
C GLU A 102 3.16 26.15 0.18
N GLU A 103 1.97 26.40 -0.38
CA GLU A 103 1.21 25.34 -1.03
C GLU A 103 1.87 25.00 -2.36
N LEU A 104 2.12 23.69 -2.58
CA LEU A 104 2.70 23.16 -3.80
C LEU A 104 1.59 22.93 -4.84
N THR A 105 1.82 23.36 -6.07
CA THR A 105 0.87 23.24 -7.19
C THR A 105 0.99 21.87 -7.88
N GLU A 106 0.06 21.55 -8.77
CA GLU A 106 0.10 20.32 -9.57
C GLU A 106 1.40 20.21 -10.37
N ASP A 107 1.87 21.32 -10.97
CA ASP A 107 3.12 21.38 -11.75
C ASP A 107 4.34 20.94 -10.93
N TYR A 108 4.32 21.19 -9.63
CA TYR A 108 5.40 20.74 -8.73
C TYR A 108 5.53 19.23 -8.69
N PHE A 109 4.42 18.52 -8.80
CA PHE A 109 4.35 17.06 -8.77
C PHE A 109 4.49 16.42 -10.15
N GLU A 110 4.59 17.20 -11.23
CA GLU A 110 4.57 16.70 -12.61
C GLU A 110 5.58 15.55 -12.86
N PRO A 111 6.84 15.59 -12.38
CA PRO A 111 7.77 14.47 -12.58
C PRO A 111 7.26 13.15 -11.97
N GLN A 112 6.63 13.20 -10.80
CA GLN A 112 6.03 12.04 -10.14
C GLN A 112 4.74 11.58 -10.84
N LEU A 113 3.92 12.54 -11.30
CA LEU A 113 2.67 12.26 -12.01
C LEU A 113 2.92 11.57 -13.34
N GLN A 114 3.99 11.92 -14.05
CA GLN A 114 4.42 11.26 -15.29
C GLN A 114 4.80 9.79 -15.08
N VAL A 115 5.48 9.47 -13.97
CA VAL A 115 5.79 8.06 -13.61
C VAL A 115 4.49 7.28 -13.39
N ILE A 116 3.53 7.85 -12.65
CA ILE A 116 2.24 7.20 -12.39
C ILE A 116 1.47 6.97 -13.69
N GLU A 117 1.39 7.98 -14.55
CA GLU A 117 0.69 7.90 -15.85
C GLU A 117 1.28 6.83 -16.75
N GLU A 118 2.60 6.77 -16.84
CA GLU A 118 3.30 5.81 -17.70
C GLU A 118 3.16 4.38 -17.16
N LEU A 119 3.23 4.17 -15.82
CA LEU A 119 2.95 2.88 -15.20
C LEU A 119 1.51 2.43 -15.45
N ALA A 120 0.54 3.33 -15.27
CA ALA A 120 -0.86 3.04 -15.53
C ALA A 120 -1.10 2.69 -17.02
N ARG A 121 -0.46 3.42 -17.94
CA ARG A 121 -0.55 3.17 -19.38
C ARG A 121 0.02 1.80 -19.77
N GLN A 122 1.17 1.41 -19.20
CA GLN A 122 1.83 0.15 -19.57
C GLN A 122 1.22 -1.08 -18.91
N LEU A 123 0.77 -0.96 -17.65
CA LEU A 123 0.30 -2.10 -16.88
C LEU A 123 -1.23 -2.20 -16.81
N LYS A 124 -1.95 -1.11 -17.09
CA LYS A 124 -3.40 -1.03 -17.26
C LYS A 124 -4.19 -2.10 -16.45
N ASP A 125 -4.55 -3.21 -17.09
CA ASP A 125 -5.40 -4.24 -16.50
C ASP A 125 -4.60 -5.32 -15.72
N SER A 126 -3.27 -5.27 -15.74
CA SER A 126 -2.40 -6.28 -15.13
C SER A 126 -1.94 -5.94 -13.71
N ALA A 127 -2.02 -4.67 -13.30
CA ALA A 127 -1.60 -4.22 -11.98
C ALA A 127 -2.56 -3.20 -11.36
N LEU A 128 -2.59 -3.14 -10.03
CA LEU A 128 -3.16 -2.05 -9.25
C LEU A 128 -2.06 -1.03 -8.97
N ILE A 129 -2.21 0.19 -9.48
CA ILE A 129 -1.24 1.28 -9.33
C ILE A 129 -1.59 2.10 -8.10
N ILE A 130 -0.79 1.98 -7.04
CA ILE A 130 -1.04 2.57 -5.72
C ILE A 130 0.10 3.53 -5.34
N PRO A 131 0.03 4.82 -5.70
CA PRO A 131 1.01 5.80 -5.29
C PRO A 131 1.05 6.02 -3.77
N THR A 132 2.25 6.26 -3.26
CA THR A 132 2.47 6.63 -1.86
C THR A 132 2.08 8.09 -1.65
N VAL A 133 1.45 8.35 -0.51
CA VAL A 133 1.11 9.68 0.01
C VAL A 133 1.67 9.79 1.42
N TYR A 134 2.52 10.76 1.66
CA TYR A 134 3.07 11.03 2.99
C TYR A 134 2.22 12.03 3.76
N SER A 135 2.27 11.91 5.10
CA SER A 135 1.63 12.87 6.00
C SER A 135 2.25 14.27 5.90
N PRO A 136 1.51 15.32 6.27
CA PRO A 136 2.06 16.68 6.31
C PRO A 136 3.32 16.80 7.18
N LEU A 137 3.40 16.05 8.28
CA LEU A 137 4.58 16.02 9.15
C LEU A 137 5.80 15.47 8.42
N LEU A 138 5.65 14.35 7.70
CA LEU A 138 6.80 13.76 7.00
C LEU A 138 7.29 14.67 5.87
N ILE A 139 6.40 15.32 5.14
CA ILE A 139 6.78 16.31 4.14
C ILE A 139 7.53 17.48 4.80
N LEU A 140 7.08 17.96 5.97
CA LEU A 140 7.77 19.00 6.70
C LEU A 140 9.16 18.56 7.18
N HIS A 141 9.31 17.30 7.63
CA HIS A 141 10.63 16.73 7.96
C HIS A 141 11.57 16.67 6.76
N GLN A 142 11.06 16.32 5.59
CA GLN A 142 11.86 16.30 4.35
C GLN A 142 12.33 17.71 3.97
N ALA A 143 11.52 18.73 4.25
CA ALA A 143 11.80 20.14 3.92
C ALA A 143 12.71 20.84 4.92
N ALA A 144 12.52 20.58 6.21
CA ALA A 144 13.13 21.36 7.30
C ALA A 144 14.05 20.54 8.22
N GLY A 145 14.13 19.21 8.02
CA GLY A 145 14.83 18.30 8.93
C GLY A 145 13.98 17.94 10.17
N LYS A 146 14.36 16.89 10.87
CA LYS A 146 13.63 16.41 12.06
C LYS A 146 13.76 17.35 13.28
N GLU A 147 14.73 18.23 13.27
CA GLU A 147 14.94 19.25 14.29
C GLU A 147 13.75 20.22 14.39
N VAL A 148 12.93 20.30 13.34
CA VAL A 148 11.69 21.09 13.35
C VAL A 148 10.69 20.62 14.42
N ASP A 149 10.79 19.39 14.92
CA ASP A 149 9.92 18.86 15.98
C ASP A 149 9.99 19.68 17.27
N GLU A 150 11.16 20.18 17.63
CA GLU A 150 11.33 21.03 18.81
C GLU A 150 10.64 22.40 18.62
N VAL A 151 10.64 22.91 17.38
CA VAL A 151 9.92 24.16 17.04
C VAL A 151 8.41 23.93 17.04
N ILE A 152 7.96 22.77 16.51
CA ILE A 152 6.56 22.35 16.52
C ILE A 152 6.05 22.22 17.97
N LYS A 153 6.79 21.51 18.83
CA LYS A 153 6.42 21.36 20.25
C LYS A 153 6.28 22.71 20.97
N LYS A 154 7.16 23.64 20.63
CA LYS A 154 7.16 24.99 21.24
C LYS A 154 6.04 25.87 20.68
N TYR A 155 5.69 25.74 19.41
CA TYR A 155 4.75 26.62 18.71
C TYR A 155 3.72 25.82 17.88
N PRO A 156 2.96 24.90 18.49
CA PRO A 156 2.12 23.96 17.74
C PRO A 156 0.98 24.66 16.96
N ALA A 157 0.43 25.74 17.48
CA ALA A 157 -0.59 26.52 16.79
C ALA A 157 -0.04 27.26 15.55
N ALA A 158 1.24 27.65 15.54
CA ALA A 158 1.87 28.22 14.35
C ALA A 158 2.23 27.12 13.32
N ALA A 159 2.65 25.95 13.81
CA ALA A 159 2.96 24.80 12.96
C ALA A 159 1.73 24.27 12.20
N GLU A 160 0.54 24.42 12.75
CA GLU A 160 -0.71 24.02 12.11
C GLU A 160 -0.89 24.67 10.72
N LEU A 161 -0.45 25.92 10.55
CA LEU A 161 -0.52 26.59 9.24
C LEU A 161 0.31 25.86 8.18
N ALA A 162 1.49 25.35 8.55
CA ALA A 162 2.30 24.53 7.64
C ALA A 162 1.62 23.20 7.36
N PHE A 163 1.07 22.52 8.36
CA PHE A 163 0.34 21.26 8.16
C PHE A 163 -0.85 21.43 7.23
N GLU A 164 -1.62 22.52 7.38
CA GLU A 164 -2.74 22.84 6.49
C GLU A 164 -2.30 23.02 5.04
N LYS A 165 -1.28 23.86 4.80
CA LYS A 165 -0.77 24.12 3.44
C LYS A 165 -0.22 22.85 2.78
N LEU A 166 0.54 22.04 3.54
CA LEU A 166 1.07 20.78 3.04
C LEU A 166 -0.04 19.75 2.79
N ALA A 167 -1.05 19.66 3.66
CA ALA A 167 -2.20 18.80 3.43
C ALA A 167 -2.97 19.17 2.15
N LYS A 168 -3.14 20.47 1.86
CA LYS A 168 -3.74 20.96 0.61
C LYS A 168 -2.89 20.63 -0.61
N SER A 169 -1.57 20.78 -0.50
CA SER A 169 -0.62 20.36 -1.54
C SER A 169 -0.73 18.88 -1.85
N ILE A 170 -0.76 18.04 -0.81
CA ILE A 170 -0.92 16.60 -0.92
C ILE A 170 -2.29 16.25 -1.53
N ALA A 171 -3.35 16.94 -1.15
CA ALA A 171 -4.68 16.77 -1.74
C ALA A 171 -4.69 17.09 -3.25
N THR A 172 -3.92 18.09 -3.69
CA THR A 172 -3.71 18.41 -5.10
C THR A 172 -3.01 17.24 -5.82
N TYR A 173 -1.92 16.72 -5.24
CA TYR A 173 -1.22 15.54 -5.76
C TYR A 173 -2.15 14.31 -5.88
N ILE A 174 -2.94 13.99 -4.83
CA ILE A 174 -3.87 12.86 -4.84
C ILE A 174 -4.86 12.97 -6.00
N ARG A 175 -5.49 14.14 -6.19
CA ARG A 175 -6.46 14.35 -7.27
C ARG A 175 -5.82 14.26 -8.65
N ALA A 176 -4.61 14.81 -8.81
CA ALA A 176 -3.86 14.73 -10.05
C ALA A 176 -3.42 13.28 -10.35
N ALA A 177 -2.86 12.56 -9.38
CA ALA A 177 -2.46 11.16 -9.53
C ALA A 177 -3.64 10.26 -9.92
N ARG A 178 -4.84 10.50 -9.33
CA ARG A 178 -6.05 9.78 -9.73
C ARG A 178 -6.40 10.01 -11.21
N LYS A 179 -6.29 11.24 -11.70
CA LYS A 179 -6.53 11.57 -13.13
C LYS A 179 -5.50 10.90 -14.05
N ARG A 180 -4.28 10.66 -13.56
CA ARG A 180 -3.19 9.99 -14.29
C ARG A 180 -3.25 8.46 -14.19
N GLY A 181 -4.28 7.87 -13.57
CA GLY A 181 -4.55 6.44 -13.59
C GLY A 181 -4.21 5.68 -12.32
N ALA A 182 -3.96 6.35 -11.19
CA ALA A 182 -3.87 5.67 -9.90
C ALA A 182 -5.18 4.97 -9.54
N ASP A 183 -5.11 3.71 -9.07
CA ASP A 183 -6.27 2.93 -8.64
C ASP A 183 -6.67 3.21 -7.20
N GLY A 184 -5.73 3.63 -6.39
CA GLY A 184 -5.87 3.98 -4.98
C GLY A 184 -4.59 4.62 -4.47
N PHE A 185 -4.43 4.69 -3.14
CA PHE A 185 -3.29 5.36 -2.51
C PHE A 185 -2.79 4.58 -1.30
N TYR A 186 -1.48 4.58 -1.09
CA TYR A 186 -0.84 4.15 0.13
C TYR A 186 -0.59 5.38 1.00
N VAL A 187 -1.52 5.67 1.90
CA VAL A 187 -1.52 6.87 2.74
C VAL A 187 -0.78 6.58 4.03
N SER A 188 0.39 7.17 4.18
CA SER A 188 1.28 6.95 5.32
C SER A 188 1.09 8.02 6.39
N SER A 189 0.44 7.64 7.49
CA SER A 189 0.18 8.48 8.65
C SER A 189 1.39 8.53 9.59
N HIS A 190 1.76 9.72 10.05
CA HIS A 190 2.88 9.95 10.96
C HIS A 190 2.48 10.93 12.08
N GLY A 191 3.21 10.88 13.18
CA GLY A 191 3.10 11.85 14.28
C GLY A 191 2.36 11.36 15.50
N GLY A 192 1.45 10.41 15.36
CA GLY A 192 0.70 9.83 16.49
C GLY A 192 1.44 8.73 17.23
N ASN A 193 2.54 8.22 16.72
CA ASN A 193 3.37 7.22 17.40
C ASN A 193 4.34 7.86 18.39
N VAL A 194 4.83 7.05 19.32
CA VAL A 194 5.69 7.47 20.43
C VAL A 194 7.01 8.08 19.97
N GLU A 195 7.54 7.62 18.83
CA GLU A 195 8.78 8.13 18.23
C GLU A 195 8.66 9.57 17.67
N PHE A 196 7.44 10.08 17.53
CA PHE A 196 7.17 11.45 17.10
C PHE A 196 6.60 12.25 18.27
N PHE A 197 5.29 12.52 18.28
CA PHE A 197 4.65 13.29 19.33
C PHE A 197 3.84 12.43 20.30
N GLY A 198 3.42 11.25 19.86
CA GLY A 198 2.51 10.37 20.59
C GLY A 198 1.05 10.79 20.40
N GLN A 199 0.16 9.80 20.43
CA GLN A 199 -1.26 9.96 20.14
C GLN A 199 -2.04 10.76 21.22
N GLU A 200 -1.48 10.87 22.43
CA GLU A 200 -2.06 11.68 23.53
C GLU A 200 -1.53 13.12 23.56
N SER A 201 -0.53 13.44 22.74
CA SER A 201 0.05 14.79 22.74
C SER A 201 -0.92 15.84 22.17
N GLU A 202 -0.84 17.07 22.69
CA GLU A 202 -1.58 18.19 22.15
C GLU A 202 -1.22 18.50 20.70
N VAL A 203 0.05 18.30 20.32
CA VAL A 203 0.53 18.47 18.94
C VAL A 203 -0.25 17.56 17.98
N TRP A 204 -0.35 16.28 18.31
CA TRP A 204 -1.07 15.31 17.48
C TRP A 204 -2.58 15.57 17.53
N THR A 205 -3.18 15.52 18.70
CA THR A 205 -4.65 15.52 18.88
C THR A 205 -5.32 16.78 18.36
N LYS A 206 -4.70 17.96 18.55
CA LYS A 206 -5.31 19.25 18.27
C LYS A 206 -4.88 19.86 16.94
N TYR A 207 -3.60 19.68 16.55
CA TYR A 207 -3.04 20.45 15.45
C TYR A 207 -2.71 19.61 14.22
N LEU A 208 -2.16 18.39 14.39
CA LEU A 208 -1.69 17.59 13.26
C LEU A 208 -2.74 16.57 12.74
N ARG A 209 -3.39 15.83 13.66
CA ARG A 209 -4.27 14.70 13.32
C ARG A 209 -5.35 15.02 12.29
N LYS A 210 -5.99 16.17 12.40
CA LYS A 210 -7.04 16.57 11.46
C LYS A 210 -6.56 16.75 10.04
N TRP A 211 -5.32 17.20 9.83
CA TRP A 211 -4.70 17.37 8.52
C TRP A 211 -4.18 16.06 7.96
N ASP A 212 -3.66 15.20 8.83
CA ASP A 212 -3.28 13.84 8.47
C ASP A 212 -4.52 13.01 8.06
N LYS A 213 -5.62 13.11 8.81
CA LYS A 213 -6.89 12.47 8.44
C LYS A 213 -7.49 13.06 7.16
N TYR A 214 -7.43 14.38 6.97
CA TYR A 214 -7.94 15.05 5.77
C TYR A 214 -7.35 14.49 4.49
N ILE A 215 -6.05 14.21 4.41
CA ILE A 215 -5.45 13.60 3.21
C ILE A 215 -5.99 12.19 2.96
N SER A 216 -6.26 11.41 4.01
CA SER A 216 -6.90 10.10 3.90
C SER A 216 -8.33 10.21 3.39
N GLU A 217 -9.09 11.20 3.86
CA GLU A 217 -10.45 11.49 3.39
C GLU A 217 -10.46 11.93 1.92
N VAL A 218 -9.49 12.75 1.50
CA VAL A 218 -9.34 13.12 0.08
C VAL A 218 -9.03 11.90 -0.78
N ALA A 219 -8.12 11.01 -0.35
CA ALA A 219 -7.81 9.78 -1.06
C ALA A 219 -9.05 8.89 -1.21
N ASP A 220 -9.82 8.72 -0.14
CA ASP A 220 -11.04 7.91 -0.13
C ASP A 220 -12.16 8.50 -1.02
N SER A 221 -12.23 9.83 -1.10
CA SER A 221 -13.22 10.51 -1.95
C SER A 221 -12.98 10.34 -3.45
N VAL A 222 -11.78 9.98 -3.88
CA VAL A 222 -11.41 9.87 -5.30
C VAL A 222 -11.12 8.45 -5.76
N ALA A 223 -10.80 7.53 -4.85
CA ALA A 223 -10.45 6.15 -5.17
C ALA A 223 -10.87 5.18 -4.07
N PRO A 224 -11.38 3.97 -4.41
CA PRO A 224 -11.88 3.01 -3.43
C PRO A 224 -10.78 2.15 -2.78
N LEU A 225 -9.60 2.03 -3.40
CA LEU A 225 -8.55 1.11 -3.02
C LEU A 225 -7.41 1.83 -2.29
N ASN A 226 -7.70 2.32 -1.07
CA ASN A 226 -6.70 3.00 -0.27
C ASN A 226 -6.18 2.11 0.86
N ILE A 227 -4.87 2.14 1.07
CA ILE A 227 -4.18 1.48 2.17
C ILE A 227 -3.81 2.56 3.19
N LEU A 228 -4.36 2.48 4.39
CA LEU A 228 -3.90 3.29 5.51
C LEU A 228 -2.66 2.61 6.12
N HIS A 229 -1.53 3.25 6.03
CA HIS A 229 -0.30 2.82 6.69
C HIS A 229 -0.04 3.67 7.93
N ILE A 230 -0.09 3.06 9.10
CA ILE A 230 0.34 3.70 10.35
C ILE A 230 1.84 3.47 10.44
N CYS A 231 2.62 4.52 10.12
CA CYS A 231 4.08 4.43 10.02
C CYS A 231 4.77 4.74 11.35
N GLY A 232 5.84 4.00 11.66
CA GLY A 232 6.63 4.15 12.88
C GLY A 232 6.58 2.90 13.76
N GLY A 233 7.40 2.88 14.84
CA GLY A 233 7.65 1.65 15.60
C GLY A 233 6.58 1.34 16.64
N HIS A 234 6.14 2.33 17.41
CA HIS A 234 5.29 2.08 18.56
C HIS A 234 4.10 3.04 18.65
N TYR A 235 2.96 2.49 19.05
CA TYR A 235 1.75 3.22 19.38
C TYR A 235 1.11 2.61 20.63
N GLU A 236 0.48 3.45 21.42
CA GLU A 236 -0.16 2.99 22.67
C GLU A 236 -1.55 2.42 22.40
N ASN A 237 -2.31 3.02 21.47
CA ASN A 237 -3.67 2.62 21.15
C ASN A 237 -3.99 2.86 19.66
N LEU A 238 -4.44 1.82 18.96
CA LEU A 238 -4.87 1.89 17.56
C LEU A 238 -6.18 2.67 17.35
N ASP A 239 -6.99 2.83 18.38
CA ASP A 239 -8.27 3.57 18.30
C ASP A 239 -8.07 5.02 17.82
N ALA A 240 -6.88 5.60 18.03
CA ALA A 240 -6.54 6.92 17.52
C ALA A 240 -6.66 7.06 15.98
N TRP A 241 -6.61 5.94 15.25
CA TRP A 241 -6.79 5.89 13.78
C TRP A 241 -8.06 5.16 13.34
N ALA A 242 -8.90 4.69 14.27
CA ALA A 242 -10.08 3.87 13.93
C ALA A 242 -11.05 4.57 12.96
N ASP A 243 -11.13 5.89 13.01
CA ASP A 243 -11.99 6.73 12.17
C ASP A 243 -11.30 7.25 10.89
N TYR A 244 -10.06 6.82 10.61
CA TYR A 244 -9.41 7.13 9.33
C TYR A 244 -9.98 6.23 8.24
N PRO A 245 -10.28 6.77 7.04
CA PRO A 245 -10.68 5.96 5.92
C PRO A 245 -9.52 5.11 5.37
N GLY A 246 -9.84 4.18 4.50
CA GLY A 246 -8.93 3.25 3.85
C GLY A 246 -9.51 1.85 3.82
N ALA A 247 -9.43 1.18 2.70
CA ALA A 247 -9.98 -0.16 2.51
C ALA A 247 -9.13 -1.26 3.17
N ILE A 248 -7.84 -1.02 3.31
CA ILE A 248 -6.83 -1.96 3.82
C ILE A 248 -5.98 -1.23 4.86
N ILE A 249 -5.54 -1.93 5.90
CA ILE A 249 -4.67 -1.40 6.95
C ILE A 249 -3.29 -2.05 6.86
N ASN A 250 -2.24 -1.25 6.90
CA ASN A 250 -0.87 -1.71 7.05
C ASN A 250 -0.24 -1.09 8.31
N LEU A 251 0.34 -1.92 9.15
CA LEU A 251 0.83 -1.57 10.48
C LEU A 251 2.32 -1.88 10.62
N PRO A 252 3.05 -1.21 11.53
CA PRO A 252 4.43 -1.56 11.85
C PRO A 252 4.56 -2.90 12.60
N GLU A 253 3.45 -3.42 13.13
CA GLU A 253 3.39 -4.69 13.84
C GLU A 253 3.18 -5.86 12.86
N PHE A 254 3.69 -7.03 13.22
CA PHE A 254 3.62 -8.25 12.40
C PHE A 254 3.28 -9.51 13.19
N ASP A 255 3.24 -9.43 14.51
CA ASP A 255 2.82 -10.55 15.36
C ASP A 255 1.34 -10.85 15.20
N VAL A 256 0.99 -12.14 15.20
CA VAL A 256 -0.38 -12.62 14.99
C VAL A 256 -1.38 -11.97 15.96
N GLU A 257 -1.04 -11.86 17.25
CA GLU A 257 -1.90 -11.22 18.25
C GLU A 257 -2.17 -9.74 17.90
N LYS A 258 -1.15 -9.01 17.46
CA LYS A 258 -1.26 -7.62 17.05
C LYS A 258 -2.09 -7.45 15.78
N LEU A 259 -1.95 -8.38 14.82
CA LEU A 259 -2.76 -8.39 13.61
C LEU A 259 -4.25 -8.63 13.91
N HIS A 260 -4.58 -9.55 14.84
CA HIS A 260 -5.95 -9.75 15.30
C HIS A 260 -6.51 -8.53 16.02
N HIS A 261 -5.71 -7.90 16.89
CA HIS A 261 -6.12 -6.68 17.55
C HIS A 261 -6.43 -5.57 16.54
N ALA A 262 -5.55 -5.37 15.56
CA ALA A 262 -5.78 -4.41 14.49
C ALA A 262 -7.06 -4.71 13.68
N GLN A 263 -7.30 -5.98 13.34
CA GLN A 263 -8.52 -6.36 12.64
C GLN A 263 -9.77 -6.08 13.48
N ALA A 264 -9.72 -6.30 14.79
CA ALA A 264 -10.83 -6.02 15.70
C ALA A 264 -11.16 -4.51 15.77
N VAL A 265 -10.13 -3.66 15.82
CA VAL A 265 -10.27 -2.19 15.84
C VAL A 265 -10.80 -1.67 14.50
N PHE A 266 -10.14 -2.02 13.40
CA PHE A 266 -10.43 -1.44 12.09
C PHE A 266 -11.55 -2.14 11.34
N LYS A 267 -11.79 -3.43 11.61
CA LYS A 267 -12.76 -4.29 10.87
C LYS A 267 -12.54 -4.28 9.36
N ARG A 268 -11.28 -4.24 8.95
CA ARG A 268 -10.80 -4.17 7.56
C ARG A 268 -9.69 -5.19 7.33
N PRO A 269 -9.45 -5.61 6.07
CA PRO A 269 -8.30 -6.44 5.74
C PRO A 269 -6.98 -5.83 6.19
N ILE A 270 -6.04 -6.70 6.58
CA ILE A 270 -4.70 -6.30 6.99
C ILE A 270 -3.71 -6.67 5.88
N LEU A 271 -2.81 -5.74 5.54
CA LEU A 271 -1.61 -5.99 4.76
C LEU A 271 -0.43 -6.07 5.72
N GLY A 272 0.26 -7.21 5.79
CA GLY A 272 1.37 -7.38 6.73
C GLY A 272 1.68 -8.83 7.04
N GLY A 273 2.21 -9.06 8.23
CA GLY A 273 2.53 -10.39 8.77
C GLY A 273 4.03 -10.71 8.80
N LEU A 274 4.86 -9.97 8.06
CA LEU A 274 6.30 -10.19 8.04
C LEU A 274 7.07 -8.92 8.45
N ASP A 275 8.16 -9.12 9.20
CA ASP A 275 9.07 -8.03 9.56
C ASP A 275 9.94 -7.65 8.36
N HIS A 276 9.84 -6.39 7.93
CA HIS A 276 10.60 -5.84 6.80
C HIS A 276 12.13 -5.84 6.99
N ARG A 277 12.64 -6.08 8.20
CA ARG A 277 14.07 -6.16 8.53
C ARG A 277 14.46 -7.44 9.28
N GLY A 278 13.49 -8.28 9.57
CA GLY A 278 13.66 -9.53 10.33
C GLY A 278 14.00 -10.73 9.45
N VAL A 279 13.33 -11.84 9.74
CA VAL A 279 13.51 -13.14 9.07
C VAL A 279 13.32 -13.03 7.56
N LEU A 280 12.37 -12.22 7.09
CA LEU A 280 12.13 -11.99 5.66
C LEU A 280 13.42 -11.61 4.91
N ILE A 281 14.34 -10.88 5.53
CA ILE A 281 15.56 -10.38 4.91
C ILE A 281 16.76 -11.23 5.29
N ASN A 282 16.90 -11.59 6.56
CA ASN A 282 18.13 -12.13 7.15
C ASN A 282 18.07 -13.66 7.38
N GLY A 283 16.87 -14.27 7.41
CA GLY A 283 16.70 -15.69 7.67
C GLY A 283 16.88 -16.58 6.44
N THR A 284 16.83 -17.90 6.61
CA THR A 284 16.71 -18.86 5.52
C THR A 284 15.29 -18.83 4.91
N LEU A 285 15.08 -19.39 3.72
CA LEU A 285 13.73 -19.48 3.16
C LEU A 285 12.81 -20.35 4.01
N GLU A 286 13.33 -21.41 4.65
CA GLU A 286 12.58 -22.27 5.56
C GLU A 286 12.07 -21.48 6.77
N GLU A 287 12.89 -20.62 7.35
CA GLU A 287 12.48 -19.75 8.46
C GLU A 287 11.41 -18.76 8.03
N VAL A 288 11.52 -18.19 6.81
CA VAL A 288 10.49 -17.30 6.26
C VAL A 288 9.18 -18.07 6.03
N TYR A 289 9.23 -19.26 5.45
CA TYR A 289 8.03 -20.07 5.21
C TYR A 289 7.38 -20.48 6.53
N ALA A 290 8.14 -20.82 7.56
CA ALA A 290 7.60 -21.10 8.89
C ALA A 290 6.88 -19.88 9.49
N GLN A 291 7.40 -18.66 9.29
CA GLN A 291 6.71 -17.44 9.70
C GLN A 291 5.44 -17.20 8.86
N VAL A 292 5.48 -17.43 7.55
CA VAL A 292 4.30 -17.36 6.67
C VAL A 292 3.23 -18.35 7.11
N ASP A 293 3.59 -19.61 7.40
CA ASP A 293 2.67 -20.65 7.88
C ASP A 293 1.98 -20.20 9.17
N LYS A 294 2.75 -19.70 10.13
CA LYS A 294 2.19 -19.17 11.37
C LYS A 294 1.20 -18.04 11.13
N VAL A 295 1.57 -17.06 10.31
CA VAL A 295 0.70 -15.91 10.03
C VAL A 295 -0.57 -16.32 9.28
N LEU A 296 -0.47 -17.25 8.31
CA LEU A 296 -1.62 -17.67 7.51
C LEU A 296 -2.53 -18.68 8.21
N SER A 297 -1.99 -19.49 9.15
CA SER A 297 -2.79 -20.44 9.94
C SER A 297 -3.44 -19.80 11.16
N GLU A 298 -2.74 -18.90 11.83
CA GLU A 298 -3.16 -18.32 13.11
C GLU A 298 -3.65 -16.87 12.99
N GLY A 299 -3.35 -16.17 11.91
CA GLY A 299 -3.66 -14.75 11.72
C GLY A 299 -5.06 -14.48 11.15
N PRO A 300 -5.37 -13.20 10.85
CA PRO A 300 -6.64 -12.80 10.25
C PRO A 300 -6.91 -13.49 8.91
N GLN A 301 -8.15 -13.95 8.68
CA GLN A 301 -8.49 -14.67 7.44
C GLN A 301 -8.36 -13.84 6.16
N ASN A 302 -8.66 -12.55 6.24
CA ASN A 302 -8.59 -11.59 5.13
C ASN A 302 -7.29 -10.80 5.21
N LEU A 303 -6.18 -11.51 5.03
CA LEU A 303 -4.84 -10.95 5.03
C LEU A 303 -4.30 -10.86 3.60
N ILE A 304 -3.63 -9.76 3.30
CA ILE A 304 -2.67 -9.64 2.20
C ILE A 304 -1.30 -9.84 2.83
N LEU A 305 -0.60 -10.91 2.44
CA LEU A 305 0.72 -11.17 2.99
C LEU A 305 1.70 -10.09 2.51
N GLY A 306 2.39 -9.48 3.44
CA GLY A 306 3.36 -8.42 3.12
C GLY A 306 4.25 -8.10 4.30
N ALA A 307 5.12 -7.13 4.09
CA ALA A 307 5.94 -6.61 5.17
C ALA A 307 5.21 -5.49 5.92
N ASN A 308 5.57 -5.31 7.18
CA ASN A 308 5.05 -4.25 8.03
C ASN A 308 5.48 -2.83 7.60
N CYS A 309 6.49 -2.72 6.72
CA CYS A 309 6.94 -1.48 6.08
C CYS A 309 7.67 -1.82 4.76
N THR A 310 8.19 -0.79 4.06
CA THR A 310 9.05 -0.94 2.88
C THR A 310 10.30 -1.75 3.23
N VAL A 311 10.59 -2.79 2.44
CA VAL A 311 11.79 -3.61 2.63
C VAL A 311 13.07 -2.84 2.23
N PRO A 312 14.26 -3.20 2.78
CA PRO A 312 15.53 -2.59 2.38
C PRO A 312 15.80 -2.69 0.88
N ASP A 313 16.44 -1.67 0.31
CA ASP A 313 16.74 -1.58 -1.13
C ASP A 313 17.64 -2.74 -1.63
N SER A 314 18.38 -3.37 -0.73
CA SER A 314 19.22 -4.54 -1.03
C SER A 314 18.48 -5.88 -1.04
N THR A 315 17.15 -5.87 -0.85
CA THR A 315 16.37 -7.11 -0.80
C THR A 315 16.29 -7.78 -2.17
N ASP A 316 16.66 -9.06 -2.25
CA ASP A 316 16.61 -9.83 -3.49
C ASP A 316 15.16 -10.08 -3.93
N SER A 317 14.82 -9.61 -5.14
CA SER A 317 13.50 -9.82 -5.76
C SER A 317 13.13 -11.30 -5.87
N LYS A 318 14.12 -12.21 -6.10
CA LYS A 318 13.87 -13.65 -6.18
C LYS A 318 13.42 -14.23 -4.83
N ARG A 319 13.96 -13.69 -3.74
CA ARG A 319 13.54 -14.07 -2.39
C ARG A 319 12.09 -13.66 -2.14
N LEU A 320 11.73 -12.43 -2.50
CA LEU A 320 10.34 -11.96 -2.40
C LEU A 320 9.42 -12.80 -3.29
N ARG A 321 9.87 -13.14 -4.50
CA ARG A 321 9.13 -14.03 -5.39
C ARG A 321 8.82 -15.38 -4.78
N ALA A 322 9.81 -16.02 -4.16
CA ALA A 322 9.61 -17.31 -3.49
C ALA A 322 8.53 -17.22 -2.40
N VAL A 323 8.50 -16.11 -1.64
CA VAL A 323 7.50 -15.87 -0.60
C VAL A 323 6.11 -15.63 -1.21
N VAL A 324 6.00 -14.83 -2.28
CA VAL A 324 4.74 -14.59 -3.00
C VAL A 324 4.17 -15.91 -3.55
N GLU A 325 5.00 -16.71 -4.23
CA GLU A 325 4.58 -18.01 -4.79
C GLU A 325 4.17 -19.00 -3.69
N TYR A 326 4.86 -19.00 -2.56
CA TYR A 326 4.49 -19.80 -1.39
C TYR A 326 3.10 -19.42 -0.86
N ALA A 327 2.86 -18.12 -0.67
CA ALA A 327 1.56 -17.61 -0.21
C ALA A 327 0.42 -17.92 -1.20
N HIS A 328 0.63 -17.72 -2.49
CA HIS A 328 -0.36 -18.02 -3.53
C HIS A 328 -0.78 -19.48 -3.56
N ASN A 329 0.13 -20.39 -3.22
CA ASN A 329 -0.14 -21.84 -3.20
C ASN A 329 -0.53 -22.36 -1.81
N TRP A 330 -0.44 -21.56 -0.77
CA TRP A 330 -0.57 -21.99 0.62
C TRP A 330 -1.85 -22.79 0.91
N ARG A 331 -3.02 -22.26 0.50
CA ARG A 331 -4.30 -22.94 0.72
C ARG A 331 -4.46 -24.25 -0.05
N LYS A 332 -3.72 -24.43 -1.16
CA LYS A 332 -3.74 -25.68 -1.93
C LYS A 332 -2.95 -26.78 -1.22
N THR A 333 -1.86 -26.40 -0.54
CA THR A 333 -0.94 -27.31 0.15
C THR A 333 -1.35 -27.60 1.60
N HIS A 334 -2.20 -26.76 2.20
CA HIS A 334 -2.66 -26.84 3.60
C HIS A 334 -4.18 -27.03 3.70
N ARG A 335 -4.83 -27.60 2.69
CA ARG A 335 -6.23 -28.06 2.81
C ARG A 335 -6.24 -29.36 3.62
N GLU A 336 -6.84 -29.30 4.79
CA GLU A 336 -7.28 -30.50 5.53
C GLU A 336 -8.51 -31.13 4.87
#